data_3245304cdcbae4dbdee5d2725d999347
#
_entry.id   3245304cdcbae4dbdee5d2725d999347
#
_cell.length_a   1.000
_cell.length_b   1.000
_cell.length_c   1.000
_cell.angle_alpha   90.00
_cell.angle_beta   90.00
_cell.angle_gamma   90.00
#
_symmetry.space_group_name_H-M   'P 1'
#
loop_
_entity.id
_entity.type
_entity.pdbx_description
1 polymer ?
#
loop_
_entity_poly.entity_id
_entity_poly.type
_entity_poly.pdbx_seq_one_letter_code
_entity_poly.pdbx_strand_id
1 'polypeptide(L)'
;AAAAKSKFPPLNDRAKGLDANKNGLVDRDEARGPLEANFDDMDCDKNGGLDGAEIPAFFQGTGCPKKATTNSAKKEPQKKAGKSKRPAGGRPPQNVKLDEVRLETTTETYSVIGRIAALQSGPLAARVNGAIESIPVNVGDRVAKGDVVAILAKQRLQAERQRIAAQVVRYRASVKNAEREMKRMGKLSKSAAFSRARFEDQEGQVVERRAQLAEFSAALRKLDVDIANASIKAPYDAMVIEKHVEVGGYVNVGARVVTLLNDKNVEVEVDVPSFRIAGLKLGTVGKVTVENGKSYRALVRSIIPNENIRTRTRPVRLIAEFEGDAVKMAANQSVTVELPLTSGNRILTVHKDAVLKRANGNIVFVVKGTSATMRNVQLGRGVGNKFQVLKGLKPGEKVVIRGNERLGAGGRVKIIE
;
A
#
# COMPACT_ATOMS: atom_id res chain seq x y z
N ALA A 1 -20.95 40.90 44.60
CA ALA A 1 -20.44 39.96 45.58
C ALA A 1 -19.10 39.43 45.08
N ALA A 2 -17.98 39.83 45.70
CA ALA A 2 -16.65 39.36 45.38
C ALA A 2 -16.47 37.93 45.90
N ALA A 3 -16.13 37.00 45.02
CA ALA A 3 -15.81 35.63 45.39
C ALA A 3 -14.55 35.64 46.25
N ALA A 4 -14.63 35.11 47.47
CA ALA A 4 -13.48 34.85 48.34
C ALA A 4 -12.53 33.90 47.64
N LYS A 5 -11.24 34.28 47.51
CA LYS A 5 -10.17 33.39 47.01
C LYS A 5 -10.05 32.22 47.97
N SER A 6 -10.31 31.00 47.49
CA SER A 6 -10.12 29.79 48.28
C SER A 6 -8.66 29.69 48.71
N LYS A 7 -8.43 29.27 49.95
CA LYS A 7 -7.11 29.11 50.61
C LYS A 7 -6.34 27.88 50.04
N PHE A 8 -7.00 27.07 49.22
CA PHE A 8 -6.53 25.77 48.77
C PHE A 8 -6.33 25.78 47.25
N PRO A 9 -5.45 24.94 46.69
CA PRO A 9 -5.30 24.74 45.26
C PRO A 9 -6.62 24.37 44.59
N PRO A 10 -6.95 24.92 43.41
CA PRO A 10 -8.24 24.73 42.78
C PRO A 10 -8.45 23.27 42.33
N LEU A 11 -9.61 22.69 42.66
CA LEU A 11 -10.05 21.38 42.25
C LEU A 11 -10.17 21.28 40.69
N ASN A 12 -9.85 20.14 40.13
CA ASN A 12 -10.09 19.87 38.72
C ASN A 12 -11.60 19.73 38.42
N ASP A 13 -12.00 19.78 37.13
CA ASP A 13 -13.42 19.84 36.75
C ASP A 13 -14.25 18.63 37.21
N ARG A 14 -13.63 17.45 37.40
CA ARG A 14 -14.29 16.28 37.97
C ARG A 14 -14.49 16.36 39.46
N ALA A 15 -13.49 16.81 40.17
CA ALA A 15 -13.55 16.98 41.64
C ALA A 15 -14.48 18.14 42.09
N LYS A 16 -14.58 19.22 41.28
CA LYS A 16 -15.57 20.30 41.49
C LYS A 16 -17.02 19.81 41.48
N GLY A 17 -17.30 18.72 40.74
CA GLY A 17 -18.64 18.14 40.73
C GLY A 17 -18.99 17.37 42.03
N LEU A 18 -18.01 17.07 42.87
CA LEU A 18 -18.18 16.38 44.15
C LEU A 18 -18.23 17.36 45.35
N ASP A 19 -17.63 18.54 45.22
CA ASP A 19 -17.66 19.63 46.23
C ASP A 19 -19.08 20.26 46.25
N ALA A 20 -19.96 19.64 47.03
CA ALA A 20 -21.37 20.04 47.11
C ALA A 20 -21.55 21.30 47.97
N ASN A 21 -20.71 21.52 49.00
CA ASN A 21 -20.78 22.67 49.87
C ASN A 21 -19.98 23.86 49.35
N LYS A 22 -19.22 23.70 48.24
CA LYS A 22 -18.43 24.72 47.53
C LYS A 22 -17.36 25.41 48.43
N ASN A 23 -16.78 24.64 49.34
CA ASN A 23 -15.69 25.12 50.21
C ASN A 23 -14.31 25.05 49.51
N GLY A 24 -14.20 24.40 48.34
CA GLY A 24 -12.99 24.24 47.54
C GLY A 24 -12.18 22.98 47.89
N LEU A 25 -12.73 22.10 48.68
CA LEU A 25 -12.23 20.79 49.06
C LEU A 25 -13.29 19.72 48.71
N VAL A 26 -12.89 18.47 48.61
CA VAL A 26 -13.81 17.33 48.60
C VAL A 26 -13.76 16.71 49.99
N ASP A 27 -14.77 16.95 50.80
CA ASP A 27 -14.85 16.44 52.15
C ASP A 27 -15.13 14.94 52.17
N ARG A 28 -14.92 14.26 53.29
CA ARG A 28 -15.02 12.81 53.39
C ARG A 28 -16.42 12.27 53.05
N ASP A 29 -17.46 12.99 53.38
CA ASP A 29 -18.86 12.66 53.08
C ASP A 29 -19.26 12.96 51.61
N GLU A 30 -18.48 13.76 50.92
CA GLU A 30 -18.63 14.11 49.52
C GLU A 30 -17.80 13.20 48.59
N ALA A 31 -16.78 12.52 49.11
CA ALA A 31 -15.93 11.60 48.38
C ALA A 31 -16.73 10.37 47.85
N ARG A 32 -16.45 9.94 46.64
CA ARG A 32 -17.11 8.80 46.02
C ARG A 32 -16.10 7.89 45.29
N GLY A 33 -16.35 6.57 45.35
CA GLY A 33 -15.56 5.57 44.63
C GLY A 33 -14.09 5.54 45.06
N PRO A 34 -13.10 5.70 44.12
CA PRO A 34 -11.68 5.65 44.47
C PRO A 34 -11.22 6.71 45.47
N LEU A 35 -11.89 7.87 45.53
CA LEU A 35 -11.57 8.95 46.49
C LEU A 35 -12.06 8.58 47.91
N GLU A 36 -13.19 7.90 48.03
CA GLU A 36 -13.70 7.42 49.32
C GLU A 36 -12.82 6.28 49.88
N ALA A 37 -12.44 5.33 49.01
CA ALA A 37 -11.66 4.15 49.40
C ALA A 37 -10.23 4.47 49.87
N ASN A 38 -9.64 5.58 49.38
CA ASN A 38 -8.25 5.96 49.66
C ASN A 38 -8.15 7.35 50.33
N PHE A 39 -9.21 7.83 50.95
CA PHE A 39 -9.30 9.19 51.44
C PHE A 39 -8.19 9.54 52.44
N ASP A 40 -7.96 8.65 53.41
CA ASP A 40 -6.97 8.88 54.48
C ASP A 40 -5.52 8.85 53.96
N ASP A 41 -5.26 8.17 52.83
CA ASP A 41 -3.96 8.12 52.17
C ASP A 41 -3.75 9.34 51.25
N MET A 42 -4.82 9.98 50.82
CA MET A 42 -4.82 11.13 49.92
C MET A 42 -4.80 12.46 50.71
N ASP A 43 -5.42 12.55 51.90
CA ASP A 43 -5.41 13.71 52.75
C ASP A 43 -4.04 13.84 53.47
N CYS A 44 -3.10 14.41 52.75
CA CYS A 44 -1.69 14.50 53.17
C CYS A 44 -1.46 15.50 54.29
N ASP A 45 -2.28 16.51 54.42
CA ASP A 45 -2.13 17.54 55.47
C ASP A 45 -3.13 17.36 56.62
N LYS A 46 -3.93 16.29 56.56
CA LYS A 46 -4.92 15.88 57.58
C LYS A 46 -5.88 17.00 57.95
N ASN A 47 -6.31 17.76 56.95
CA ASN A 47 -7.25 18.85 57.16
C ASN A 47 -8.73 18.42 57.03
N GLY A 48 -8.98 17.15 56.66
CA GLY A 48 -10.30 16.53 56.54
C GLY A 48 -10.98 16.71 55.19
N GLY A 49 -10.28 17.26 54.21
CA GLY A 49 -10.78 17.44 52.84
C GLY A 49 -9.68 17.37 51.79
N LEU A 50 -9.94 16.79 50.64
CA LEU A 50 -8.97 16.63 49.55
C LEU A 50 -8.94 17.87 48.64
N ASP A 51 -7.78 18.47 48.48
CA ASP A 51 -7.58 19.65 47.66
C ASP A 51 -7.14 19.32 46.22
N GLY A 52 -7.02 20.36 45.38
CA GLY A 52 -6.64 20.22 43.95
C GLY A 52 -5.19 19.78 43.72
N ALA A 53 -4.33 19.73 44.73
CA ALA A 53 -2.95 19.23 44.64
C ALA A 53 -2.83 17.77 45.10
N GLU A 54 -3.62 17.36 46.10
CA GLU A 54 -3.56 16.05 46.72
C GLU A 54 -4.15 14.96 45.83
N ILE A 55 -5.30 15.23 45.20
CA ILE A 55 -5.96 14.29 44.31
C ILE A 55 -5.05 13.88 43.14
N PRO A 56 -4.46 14.77 42.34
CA PRO A 56 -3.54 14.39 41.26
C PRO A 56 -2.25 13.73 41.75
N ALA A 57 -1.70 14.16 42.90
CA ALA A 57 -0.46 13.64 43.47
C ALA A 57 -0.56 12.15 43.80
N PHE A 58 -1.70 11.72 44.34
CA PHE A 58 -1.96 10.32 44.64
C PHE A 58 -2.04 9.45 43.36
N PHE A 59 -2.83 9.85 42.38
CA PHE A 59 -3.00 9.08 41.13
C PHE A 59 -1.74 9.08 40.25
N GLN A 60 -0.82 10.03 40.39
CA GLN A 60 0.46 10.07 39.69
C GLN A 60 1.60 9.38 40.46
N GLY A 61 1.34 8.86 41.67
CA GLY A 61 2.34 8.17 42.49
C GLY A 61 3.50 9.08 42.95
N THR A 62 3.27 10.40 43.02
CA THR A 62 4.31 11.39 43.39
C THR A 62 4.41 11.64 44.89
N GLY A 63 3.54 11.00 45.68
CA GLY A 63 3.47 11.18 47.13
C GLY A 63 2.92 12.54 47.54
N CYS A 64 2.85 12.79 48.87
CA CYS A 64 2.26 14.01 49.42
C CYS A 64 2.98 15.29 48.94
N PRO A 65 2.27 16.30 48.44
CA PRO A 65 2.84 17.58 48.02
C PRO A 65 3.43 18.33 49.22
N LYS A 66 4.72 18.72 49.15
CA LYS A 66 5.36 19.50 50.24
C LYS A 66 4.80 20.91 50.26
N LYS A 67 4.26 21.33 51.39
CA LYS A 67 3.78 22.70 51.64
C LYS A 67 4.87 23.74 51.37
N ALA A 68 4.59 24.73 50.56
CA ALA A 68 5.40 25.93 50.40
C ALA A 68 5.17 26.82 51.63
N THR A 69 6.08 26.79 52.58
CA THR A 69 6.09 27.71 53.70
C THR A 69 6.58 29.09 53.27
N THR A 70 5.69 30.04 53.25
CA THR A 70 6.00 31.48 53.20
C THR A 70 6.44 31.95 54.57
N ASN A 71 7.75 32.10 54.75
CA ASN A 71 8.28 32.85 55.86
C ASN A 71 8.93 34.16 55.41
N SER A 72 8.24 35.24 55.65
CA SER A 72 8.81 36.60 55.68
C SER A 72 9.57 36.81 56.95
N ALA A 73 10.88 36.92 56.89
CA ALA A 73 11.68 37.44 58.00
C ALA A 73 12.68 38.50 57.50
N LYS A 74 12.62 39.66 58.12
CA LYS A 74 13.33 40.90 57.97
C LYS A 74 14.86 40.74 58.00
N LYS A 75 15.52 41.42 57.09
CA LYS A 75 16.99 41.56 57.05
C LYS A 75 17.46 42.69 57.90
N GLU A 76 18.53 42.45 58.60
CA GLU A 76 19.52 43.47 59.03
C GLU A 76 20.90 43.08 58.41
N PRO A 77 21.79 44.10 58.22
CA PRO A 77 22.91 43.95 57.32
C PRO A 77 24.24 43.63 58.03
N GLN A 78 24.99 42.64 57.51
CA GLN A 78 26.39 42.45 57.92
C GLN A 78 27.38 42.54 56.77
N LYS A 79 28.30 43.38 57.01
CA LYS A 79 29.60 43.78 56.44
C LYS A 79 30.27 42.95 55.38
N LYS A 80 30.77 43.73 54.43
CA LYS A 80 31.76 43.38 53.37
C LYS A 80 33.00 42.68 53.91
N ALA A 81 33.39 41.57 53.29
CA ALA A 81 34.76 41.07 53.38
C ALA A 81 35.19 40.64 51.92
N GLY A 82 36.27 41.19 51.51
CA GLY A 82 37.32 40.83 50.65
C GLY A 82 36.97 40.17 49.27
N LYS A 83 37.02 40.95 48.17
CA LYS A 83 37.27 40.48 46.83
C LYS A 83 38.68 39.86 46.76
N SER A 84 38.77 38.53 46.78
CA SER A 84 39.91 37.82 46.19
C SER A 84 39.62 37.60 44.71
N LYS A 85 40.23 38.36 43.84
CA LYS A 85 40.35 38.09 42.41
C LYS A 85 41.23 36.86 42.25
N ARG A 86 40.65 35.65 42.02
CA ARG A 86 41.39 34.55 41.42
C ARG A 86 41.56 34.88 39.93
N PRO A 87 42.76 34.70 39.38
CA PRO A 87 42.99 34.87 37.94
C PRO A 87 42.22 33.81 37.19
N ALA A 88 41.59 34.17 36.10
CA ALA A 88 40.96 33.28 35.15
C ALA A 88 42.03 32.41 34.47
N GLY A 89 42.48 31.35 35.15
CA GLY A 89 43.24 30.27 34.54
C GLY A 89 42.30 29.51 33.64
N GLY A 90 42.35 29.83 32.35
CA GLY A 90 41.56 29.10 31.33
C GLY A 90 41.93 27.61 31.36
N ARG A 91 40.94 26.74 31.57
CA ARG A 91 41.15 25.31 31.38
C ARG A 91 41.79 25.07 30.01
N PRO A 92 42.76 24.16 29.89
CA PRO A 92 43.38 23.86 28.63
C PRO A 92 42.31 23.46 27.59
N PRO A 93 42.49 23.87 26.32
CA PRO A 93 41.52 23.52 25.27
C PRO A 93 41.36 22.00 25.21
N GLN A 94 40.12 21.52 25.20
CA GLN A 94 39.84 20.10 25.10
C GLN A 94 39.82 19.67 23.63
N ASN A 95 40.44 18.53 23.36
CA ASN A 95 40.41 17.90 22.06
C ASN A 95 39.00 17.35 21.77
N VAL A 96 38.40 17.78 20.66
CA VAL A 96 37.05 17.38 20.27
C VAL A 96 37.00 16.98 18.81
N LYS A 97 36.16 15.99 18.51
CA LYS A 97 35.76 15.66 17.13
C LYS A 97 34.40 16.30 16.85
N LEU A 98 34.25 16.87 15.65
CA LEU A 98 33.04 17.57 15.23
C LEU A 98 32.30 16.77 14.16
N ASP A 99 30.99 16.96 14.12
CA ASP A 99 30.12 16.62 12.99
C ASP A 99 29.23 17.80 12.64
N GLU A 100 28.77 17.84 11.42
CA GLU A 100 27.95 18.93 10.92
C GLU A 100 26.47 18.55 10.94
N VAL A 101 25.63 19.44 11.47
CA VAL A 101 24.17 19.30 11.44
C VAL A 101 23.68 19.54 10.01
N ARG A 102 23.17 18.50 9.37
CA ARG A 102 22.77 18.54 7.96
C ARG A 102 21.28 18.29 7.78
N LEU A 103 20.75 18.92 6.73
CA LEU A 103 19.43 18.54 6.19
C LEU A 103 19.59 17.28 5.35
N GLU A 104 19.12 16.17 5.85
CA GLU A 104 19.14 14.89 5.14
C GLU A 104 17.73 14.52 4.67
N THR A 105 17.67 14.03 3.46
CA THR A 105 16.43 13.47 2.93
C THR A 105 16.24 12.08 3.55
N THR A 106 15.36 11.94 4.49
CA THR A 106 15.08 10.65 5.10
C THR A 106 13.94 10.00 4.38
N THR A 107 14.24 8.92 3.70
CA THR A 107 13.22 8.01 3.16
C THR A 107 12.84 7.04 4.27
N GLU A 108 11.75 7.33 4.97
CA GLU A 108 11.14 6.29 5.79
C GLU A 108 10.50 5.28 4.88
N THR A 109 10.84 4.05 5.09
CA THR A 109 10.14 2.92 4.47
C THR A 109 9.24 2.24 5.48
N TYR A 110 8.16 1.69 5.02
CA TYR A 110 7.36 0.76 5.80
C TYR A 110 7.26 -0.56 5.04
N SER A 111 7.28 -1.63 5.79
CA SER A 111 7.16 -2.98 5.24
C SER A 111 5.69 -3.39 5.19
N VAL A 112 5.28 -3.97 4.09
CA VAL A 112 3.96 -4.55 3.90
C VAL A 112 4.11 -5.94 3.28
N ILE A 113 3.29 -6.87 3.71
CA ILE A 113 3.24 -8.20 3.10
C ILE A 113 2.41 -8.10 1.82
N GLY A 114 2.96 -8.63 0.74
CA GLY A 114 2.33 -8.76 -0.55
C GLY A 114 2.39 -10.18 -1.07
N ARG A 115 1.96 -10.35 -2.31
CA ARG A 115 2.02 -11.62 -3.02
C ARG A 115 2.49 -11.45 -4.46
N ILE A 116 3.07 -12.49 -5.02
CA ILE A 116 3.32 -12.59 -6.45
C ILE A 116 1.99 -12.83 -7.15
N ALA A 117 1.63 -12.00 -8.10
CA ALA A 117 0.42 -12.11 -8.90
C ALA A 117 0.79 -12.36 -10.37
N ALA A 118 0.30 -13.45 -10.95
CA ALA A 118 0.45 -13.67 -12.38
C ALA A 118 -0.41 -12.65 -13.14
N LEU A 119 0.17 -12.06 -14.19
CA LEU A 119 -0.53 -11.06 -15.01
C LEU A 119 -1.70 -11.67 -15.77
N GLN A 120 -1.56 -12.93 -16.16
CA GLN A 120 -2.55 -13.71 -16.88
C GLN A 120 -2.73 -15.04 -16.17
N SER A 121 -3.90 -15.24 -15.60
CA SER A 121 -4.30 -16.51 -14.97
C SER A 121 -5.81 -16.66 -15.07
N GLY A 122 -6.27 -17.85 -15.36
CA GLY A 122 -7.70 -18.13 -15.38
C GLY A 122 -8.08 -19.43 -16.06
N PRO A 123 -9.34 -19.84 -15.89
CA PRO A 123 -9.88 -21.02 -16.53
C PRO A 123 -10.11 -20.77 -18.02
N LEU A 124 -9.68 -21.71 -18.85
CA LEU A 124 -10.00 -21.79 -20.25
C LEU A 124 -11.29 -22.60 -20.43
N ALA A 125 -12.30 -21.99 -21.02
CA ALA A 125 -13.63 -22.57 -21.16
C ALA A 125 -13.91 -23.09 -22.56
N ALA A 126 -14.78 -24.10 -22.66
CA ALA A 126 -15.28 -24.62 -23.91
C ALA A 126 -16.16 -23.59 -24.65
N ARG A 127 -15.95 -23.41 -25.96
CA ARG A 127 -16.71 -22.47 -26.78
C ARG A 127 -17.82 -23.15 -27.58
N VAL A 128 -17.78 -24.49 -27.64
CA VAL A 128 -18.80 -25.33 -28.22
C VAL A 128 -19.08 -26.48 -27.26
N ASN A 129 -20.27 -27.06 -27.36
CA ASN A 129 -20.63 -28.25 -26.59
C ASN A 129 -20.17 -29.54 -27.26
N GLY A 130 -19.79 -30.52 -26.46
CA GLY A 130 -19.37 -31.83 -26.98
C GLY A 130 -18.74 -32.72 -25.91
N ALA A 131 -18.53 -33.98 -26.26
CA ALA A 131 -17.72 -34.88 -25.45
C ALA A 131 -16.23 -34.54 -25.59
N ILE A 132 -15.47 -34.70 -24.55
CA ILE A 132 -14.00 -34.56 -24.56
C ILE A 132 -13.42 -35.81 -25.23
N GLU A 133 -12.80 -35.66 -26.37
CA GLU A 133 -12.13 -36.73 -27.14
C GLU A 133 -10.72 -36.98 -26.59
N SER A 134 -9.96 -35.92 -26.30
CA SER A 134 -8.63 -36.03 -25.74
C SER A 134 -8.21 -34.74 -24.99
N ILE A 135 -7.32 -34.91 -24.04
CA ILE A 135 -6.64 -33.82 -23.32
C ILE A 135 -5.14 -34.12 -23.36
N PRO A 136 -4.39 -33.61 -24.34
CA PRO A 136 -2.98 -33.95 -24.55
C PRO A 136 -2.03 -33.32 -23.51
N VAL A 137 -2.56 -32.60 -22.50
CA VAL A 137 -1.78 -31.92 -21.46
C VAL A 137 -2.13 -32.44 -20.08
N ASN A 138 -1.16 -32.39 -19.17
CA ASN A 138 -1.30 -32.72 -17.76
C ASN A 138 -1.07 -31.49 -16.89
N VAL A 139 -1.49 -31.57 -15.62
CA VAL A 139 -1.17 -30.56 -14.62
C VAL A 139 0.36 -30.51 -14.44
N GLY A 140 0.92 -29.30 -14.50
CA GLY A 140 2.37 -29.05 -14.49
C GLY A 140 3.00 -28.87 -15.86
N ASP A 141 2.31 -29.24 -16.95
CA ASP A 141 2.83 -29.07 -18.31
C ASP A 141 2.86 -27.60 -18.73
N ARG A 142 3.89 -27.24 -19.50
CA ARG A 142 4.02 -25.94 -20.14
C ARG A 142 3.45 -26.00 -21.56
N VAL A 143 2.62 -25.01 -21.88
CA VAL A 143 2.01 -24.85 -23.20
C VAL A 143 2.39 -23.50 -23.78
N ALA A 144 2.68 -23.48 -25.07
CA ALA A 144 2.87 -22.26 -25.83
C ALA A 144 1.54 -21.72 -26.36
N LYS A 145 1.51 -20.43 -26.69
CA LYS A 145 0.37 -19.82 -27.34
C LYS A 145 0.00 -20.57 -28.64
N GLY A 146 -1.23 -21.06 -28.71
CA GLY A 146 -1.76 -21.81 -29.89
C GLY A 146 -1.75 -23.31 -29.70
N ASP A 147 -1.04 -23.86 -28.70
CA ASP A 147 -1.03 -25.28 -28.41
C ASP A 147 -2.43 -25.80 -28.06
N VAL A 148 -2.73 -27.01 -28.47
CA VAL A 148 -4.00 -27.66 -28.20
C VAL A 148 -3.97 -28.25 -26.78
N VAL A 149 -4.88 -27.80 -25.92
CA VAL A 149 -5.00 -28.27 -24.54
C VAL A 149 -6.14 -29.28 -24.35
N ALA A 150 -7.16 -29.22 -25.21
CA ALA A 150 -8.22 -30.24 -25.24
C ALA A 150 -8.87 -30.30 -26.64
N ILE A 151 -9.36 -31.44 -26.99
CA ILE A 151 -10.08 -31.69 -28.22
C ILE A 151 -11.46 -32.26 -27.90
N LEU A 152 -12.50 -31.62 -28.42
CA LEU A 152 -13.87 -32.13 -28.38
C LEU A 152 -14.17 -32.97 -29.61
N ALA A 153 -15.04 -33.95 -29.48
CA ALA A 153 -15.51 -34.80 -30.54
C ALA A 153 -16.15 -33.98 -31.68
N LYS A 154 -15.57 -34.04 -32.88
CA LYS A 154 -15.92 -33.20 -34.03
C LYS A 154 -16.89 -33.87 -34.98
N GLN A 155 -17.12 -35.18 -34.83
CA GLN A 155 -17.84 -36.01 -35.83
C GLN A 155 -19.21 -35.41 -36.14
N ARG A 156 -19.99 -35.03 -35.12
CA ARG A 156 -21.31 -34.41 -35.30
C ARG A 156 -21.24 -33.09 -36.07
N LEU A 157 -20.28 -32.21 -35.71
CA LEU A 157 -20.12 -30.93 -36.41
C LEU A 157 -19.66 -31.10 -37.85
N GLN A 158 -18.79 -32.08 -38.11
CA GLN A 158 -18.32 -32.41 -39.47
C GLN A 158 -19.46 -32.95 -40.33
N ALA A 159 -20.31 -33.85 -39.82
CA ALA A 159 -21.47 -34.34 -40.55
C ALA A 159 -22.45 -33.21 -40.89
N GLU A 160 -22.72 -32.31 -39.93
CA GLU A 160 -23.59 -31.15 -40.13
C GLU A 160 -22.97 -30.18 -41.18
N ARG A 161 -21.66 -29.94 -41.11
CA ARG A 161 -20.91 -29.16 -42.09
C ARG A 161 -21.07 -29.72 -43.51
N GLN A 162 -20.94 -31.04 -43.66
CA GLN A 162 -21.14 -31.71 -44.96
C GLN A 162 -22.55 -31.50 -45.49
N ARG A 163 -23.57 -31.62 -44.60
CA ARG A 163 -24.97 -31.37 -44.94
C ARG A 163 -25.18 -29.94 -45.46
N ILE A 164 -24.69 -28.94 -44.75
CA ILE A 164 -24.83 -27.53 -45.12
C ILE A 164 -24.00 -27.21 -46.37
N ALA A 165 -22.80 -27.80 -46.54
CA ALA A 165 -21.99 -27.63 -47.73
C ALA A 165 -22.73 -28.13 -48.98
N ALA A 166 -23.44 -29.25 -48.90
CA ALA A 166 -24.28 -29.73 -49.99
C ALA A 166 -25.43 -28.76 -50.34
N GLN A 167 -26.02 -28.09 -49.34
CA GLN A 167 -27.03 -27.05 -49.56
C GLN A 167 -26.41 -25.83 -50.28
N VAL A 168 -25.21 -25.38 -49.91
CA VAL A 168 -24.47 -24.29 -50.59
C VAL A 168 -24.27 -24.63 -52.05
N VAL A 169 -23.83 -25.86 -52.37
CA VAL A 169 -23.65 -26.32 -53.74
C VAL A 169 -24.97 -26.28 -54.51
N ARG A 170 -26.05 -26.81 -53.95
CA ARG A 170 -27.39 -26.79 -54.52
C ARG A 170 -27.87 -25.36 -54.83
N TYR A 171 -27.81 -24.44 -53.86
CA TYR A 171 -28.26 -23.07 -54.06
C TYR A 171 -27.36 -22.29 -55.02
N ARG A 172 -26.04 -22.56 -55.05
CA ARG A 172 -25.14 -21.97 -56.05
C ARG A 172 -25.54 -22.38 -57.48
N ALA A 173 -25.89 -23.65 -57.68
CA ALA A 173 -26.41 -24.10 -58.98
C ALA A 173 -27.75 -23.43 -59.30
N SER A 174 -28.66 -23.29 -58.34
CA SER A 174 -29.95 -22.62 -58.51
C SER A 174 -29.78 -21.14 -58.92
N VAL A 175 -28.90 -20.38 -58.25
CA VAL A 175 -28.54 -18.99 -58.61
C VAL A 175 -28.04 -18.96 -60.08
N LYS A 176 -27.07 -19.81 -60.41
CA LYS A 176 -26.51 -19.90 -61.78
C LYS A 176 -27.58 -20.18 -62.83
N ASN A 177 -28.57 -21.01 -62.51
CA ASN A 177 -29.66 -21.32 -63.41
C ASN A 177 -30.60 -20.10 -63.56
N ALA A 178 -31.01 -19.43 -62.44
CA ALA A 178 -31.85 -18.27 -62.50
C ALA A 178 -31.18 -17.09 -63.24
N GLU A 179 -29.88 -16.89 -63.00
CA GLU A 179 -29.11 -15.86 -63.74
C GLU A 179 -29.00 -16.15 -65.24
N ARG A 180 -28.85 -17.44 -65.66
CA ARG A 180 -28.87 -17.84 -67.08
C ARG A 180 -30.21 -17.55 -67.69
N GLU A 181 -31.32 -17.85 -66.98
CA GLU A 181 -32.66 -17.58 -67.44
C GLU A 181 -32.91 -16.08 -67.61
N MET A 182 -32.57 -15.27 -66.58
CA MET A 182 -32.65 -13.81 -66.67
C MET A 182 -31.85 -13.23 -67.83
N LYS A 183 -30.61 -13.76 -68.06
CA LYS A 183 -29.78 -13.37 -69.21
C LYS A 183 -30.42 -13.73 -70.57
N ARG A 184 -31.10 -14.89 -70.67
CA ARG A 184 -31.85 -15.26 -71.88
C ARG A 184 -33.00 -14.28 -72.15
N MET A 185 -33.83 -14.01 -71.14
CA MET A 185 -34.93 -13.03 -71.20
C MET A 185 -34.43 -11.64 -71.60
N GLY A 186 -33.32 -11.18 -70.99
CA GLY A 186 -32.72 -9.89 -71.28
C GLY A 186 -32.26 -9.78 -72.80
N LYS A 187 -31.79 -10.88 -73.43
CA LYS A 187 -31.46 -10.87 -74.88
C LYS A 187 -32.68 -10.64 -75.77
N LEU A 188 -33.88 -10.97 -75.31
CA LEU A 188 -35.11 -10.79 -76.03
C LEU A 188 -35.73 -9.42 -75.79
N SER A 189 -35.13 -8.52 -75.05
CA SER A 189 -35.66 -7.23 -74.65
C SER A 189 -36.11 -6.31 -75.83
N LYS A 190 -35.55 -6.52 -76.98
CA LYS A 190 -35.89 -5.80 -78.21
C LYS A 190 -36.92 -6.52 -79.13
N SER A 191 -37.43 -7.69 -78.77
CA SER A 191 -38.38 -8.46 -79.54
C SER A 191 -39.81 -8.23 -79.05
N ALA A 192 -40.77 -8.45 -79.95
CA ALA A 192 -42.22 -8.37 -79.60
C ALA A 192 -42.66 -9.40 -78.55
N ALA A 193 -41.83 -10.46 -78.32
CA ALA A 193 -42.10 -11.47 -77.29
C ALA A 193 -41.59 -11.13 -75.91
N PHE A 194 -41.00 -9.93 -75.67
CA PHE A 194 -40.50 -9.52 -74.39
C PHE A 194 -41.65 -9.11 -73.46
N SER A 195 -41.73 -9.73 -72.31
CA SER A 195 -42.65 -9.37 -71.25
C SER A 195 -41.85 -8.75 -70.04
N ARG A 196 -42.07 -7.49 -69.80
CA ARG A 196 -41.40 -6.74 -68.70
C ARG A 196 -41.72 -7.34 -67.32
N ALA A 197 -42.97 -7.67 -67.07
CA ALA A 197 -43.40 -8.31 -65.86
C ALA A 197 -42.67 -9.63 -65.57
N ARG A 198 -42.57 -10.48 -66.56
CA ARG A 198 -41.82 -11.76 -66.43
C ARG A 198 -40.32 -11.54 -66.16
N PHE A 199 -39.76 -10.49 -66.75
CA PHE A 199 -38.34 -10.17 -66.52
C PHE A 199 -38.13 -9.66 -65.05
N GLU A 200 -39.03 -8.77 -64.54
CA GLU A 200 -39.02 -8.29 -63.16
C GLU A 200 -39.25 -9.44 -62.14
N ASP A 201 -40.18 -10.36 -62.45
CA ASP A 201 -40.40 -11.56 -61.64
C ASP A 201 -39.12 -12.44 -61.60
N GLN A 202 -38.44 -12.62 -62.75
CA GLN A 202 -37.19 -13.40 -62.80
C GLN A 202 -36.05 -12.70 -62.06
N GLU A 203 -35.97 -11.37 -62.11
CA GLU A 203 -35.03 -10.59 -61.31
C GLU A 203 -35.26 -10.79 -59.81
N GLY A 204 -36.53 -10.73 -59.37
CA GLY A 204 -36.90 -11.08 -57.99
C GLY A 204 -36.46 -12.49 -57.58
N GLN A 205 -36.66 -13.48 -58.47
CA GLN A 205 -36.19 -14.85 -58.23
C GLN A 205 -34.67 -14.95 -58.08
N VAL A 206 -33.91 -14.21 -58.89
CA VAL A 206 -32.44 -14.18 -58.77
C VAL A 206 -32.03 -13.61 -57.42
N VAL A 207 -32.67 -12.51 -56.98
CA VAL A 207 -32.40 -11.90 -55.67
C VAL A 207 -32.73 -12.87 -54.54
N GLU A 208 -33.89 -13.54 -54.60
CA GLU A 208 -34.28 -14.57 -53.61
C GLU A 208 -33.28 -15.71 -53.52
N ARG A 209 -32.86 -16.30 -54.68
CA ARG A 209 -31.89 -17.40 -54.70
C ARG A 209 -30.51 -16.99 -54.19
N ARG A 210 -30.09 -15.74 -54.45
CA ARG A 210 -28.85 -15.19 -53.92
C ARG A 210 -28.93 -15.04 -52.42
N ALA A 211 -30.05 -14.58 -51.87
CA ALA A 211 -30.27 -14.46 -50.43
C ALA A 211 -30.20 -15.84 -49.75
N GLN A 212 -30.85 -16.86 -50.32
CA GLN A 212 -30.78 -18.25 -49.84
C GLN A 212 -29.35 -18.80 -49.88
N LEU A 213 -28.59 -18.54 -50.95
CA LEU A 213 -27.17 -18.93 -51.04
C LEU A 213 -26.33 -18.23 -49.97
N ALA A 214 -26.57 -16.93 -49.71
CA ALA A 214 -25.88 -16.18 -48.70
C ALA A 214 -26.15 -16.72 -47.27
N GLU A 215 -27.41 -17.09 -46.97
CA GLU A 215 -27.82 -17.71 -45.69
C GLU A 215 -27.06 -19.03 -45.45
N PHE A 216 -27.12 -20.00 -46.39
CA PHE A 216 -26.42 -21.28 -46.23
C PHE A 216 -24.90 -21.13 -46.21
N SER A 217 -24.36 -20.14 -46.94
CA SER A 217 -22.93 -19.82 -46.89
C SER A 217 -22.53 -19.26 -45.53
N ALA A 218 -23.37 -18.45 -44.85
CA ALA A 218 -23.16 -17.97 -43.50
C ALA A 218 -23.26 -19.12 -42.49
N ALA A 219 -24.24 -20.02 -42.63
CA ALA A 219 -24.37 -21.20 -41.78
C ALA A 219 -23.14 -22.12 -41.88
N LEU A 220 -22.59 -22.30 -43.09
CA LEU A 220 -21.35 -23.07 -43.31
C LEU A 220 -20.16 -22.44 -42.58
N ARG A 221 -19.98 -21.12 -42.73
CA ARG A 221 -18.91 -20.41 -41.99
C ARG A 221 -19.02 -20.53 -40.48
N LYS A 222 -20.26 -20.47 -39.93
CA LYS A 222 -20.50 -20.70 -38.53
C LYS A 222 -20.00 -22.08 -38.07
N LEU A 223 -20.34 -23.13 -38.80
CA LEU A 223 -19.88 -24.49 -38.53
C LEU A 223 -18.37 -24.65 -38.64
N ASP A 224 -17.71 -23.94 -39.56
CA ASP A 224 -16.25 -23.94 -39.68
C ASP A 224 -15.61 -23.33 -38.40
N VAL A 225 -16.19 -22.25 -37.85
CA VAL A 225 -15.78 -21.65 -36.58
C VAL A 225 -16.04 -22.61 -35.41
N ASP A 226 -17.20 -23.26 -35.37
CA ASP A 226 -17.55 -24.23 -34.31
C ASP A 226 -16.58 -25.43 -34.31
N ILE A 227 -16.21 -25.93 -35.48
CA ILE A 227 -15.21 -27.02 -35.62
C ILE A 227 -13.83 -26.56 -35.18
N ALA A 228 -13.44 -25.34 -35.52
CA ALA A 228 -12.19 -24.75 -35.02
C ALA A 228 -12.18 -24.60 -33.51
N ASN A 229 -13.29 -24.15 -32.90
CA ASN A 229 -13.48 -24.01 -31.47
C ASN A 229 -13.56 -25.35 -30.72
N ALA A 230 -13.85 -26.46 -31.40
CA ALA A 230 -13.78 -27.81 -30.84
C ALA A 230 -12.34 -28.25 -30.48
N SER A 231 -11.32 -27.55 -31.01
CA SER A 231 -9.94 -27.66 -30.53
C SER A 231 -9.65 -26.47 -29.62
N ILE A 232 -9.62 -26.71 -28.34
CA ILE A 232 -9.38 -25.69 -27.34
C ILE A 232 -7.87 -25.42 -27.26
N LYS A 233 -7.48 -24.17 -27.52
CA LYS A 233 -6.07 -23.77 -27.64
C LYS A 233 -5.68 -22.77 -26.53
N ALA A 234 -4.42 -22.85 -26.09
CA ALA A 234 -3.85 -21.89 -25.16
C ALA A 234 -3.78 -20.47 -25.79
N PRO A 235 -4.31 -19.43 -25.14
CA PRO A 235 -4.31 -18.07 -25.67
C PRO A 235 -2.97 -17.34 -25.48
N TYR A 236 -2.13 -17.82 -24.57
CA TYR A 236 -0.80 -17.31 -24.22
C TYR A 236 0.08 -18.44 -23.69
N ASP A 237 1.38 -18.20 -23.59
CA ASP A 237 2.33 -19.14 -22.97
C ASP A 237 1.99 -19.29 -21.48
N ALA A 238 1.80 -20.51 -21.02
CA ALA A 238 1.34 -20.78 -19.66
C ALA A 238 1.75 -22.16 -19.16
N MET A 239 1.56 -22.35 -17.87
CA MET A 239 1.55 -23.66 -17.21
C MET A 239 0.11 -24.07 -16.93
N VAL A 240 -0.20 -25.35 -17.11
CA VAL A 240 -1.49 -25.94 -16.71
C VAL A 240 -1.46 -26.18 -15.21
N ILE A 241 -2.32 -25.50 -14.46
CA ILE A 241 -2.35 -25.62 -12.99
C ILE A 241 -3.50 -26.49 -12.48
N GLU A 242 -4.55 -26.68 -13.31
CA GLU A 242 -5.70 -27.48 -12.92
C GLU A 242 -6.43 -28.00 -14.15
N LYS A 243 -6.94 -29.23 -14.09
CA LYS A 243 -7.87 -29.83 -15.06
C LYS A 243 -9.23 -29.95 -14.40
N HIS A 244 -10.28 -29.47 -15.09
CA HIS A 244 -11.66 -29.49 -14.56
C HIS A 244 -12.52 -30.59 -15.21
N VAL A 245 -12.01 -31.25 -16.22
CA VAL A 245 -12.73 -32.26 -17.02
C VAL A 245 -11.81 -33.43 -17.36
N GLU A 246 -12.41 -34.58 -17.62
CA GLU A 246 -11.71 -35.79 -18.04
C GLU A 246 -12.17 -36.25 -19.44
N VAL A 247 -11.34 -37.07 -20.07
CA VAL A 247 -11.66 -37.71 -21.37
C VAL A 247 -12.94 -38.53 -21.26
N GLY A 248 -13.85 -38.40 -22.23
CA GLY A 248 -15.19 -38.99 -22.20
C GLY A 248 -16.25 -38.13 -21.51
N GLY A 249 -15.86 -37.15 -20.72
CA GLY A 249 -16.79 -36.18 -20.10
C GLY A 249 -17.47 -35.30 -21.15
N TYR A 250 -18.71 -34.88 -20.90
CA TYR A 250 -19.44 -33.95 -21.77
C TYR A 250 -19.40 -32.55 -21.21
N VAL A 251 -19.07 -31.58 -22.05
CA VAL A 251 -18.99 -30.14 -21.66
C VAL A 251 -19.99 -29.30 -22.45
N ASN A 252 -20.56 -28.33 -21.78
CA ASN A 252 -21.38 -27.27 -22.37
C ASN A 252 -20.55 -26.04 -22.67
N VAL A 253 -21.08 -25.13 -23.48
CA VAL A 253 -20.47 -23.81 -23.72
C VAL A 253 -20.29 -23.07 -22.39
N GLY A 254 -19.09 -22.54 -22.14
CA GLY A 254 -18.74 -21.87 -20.89
C GLY A 254 -18.20 -22.79 -19.78
N ALA A 255 -18.26 -24.12 -19.95
CA ALA A 255 -17.68 -25.06 -18.98
C ALA A 255 -16.17 -24.90 -18.93
N ARG A 256 -15.59 -24.83 -17.71
CA ARG A 256 -14.15 -24.79 -17.49
C ARG A 256 -13.51 -26.11 -17.91
N VAL A 257 -12.43 -26.05 -18.63
CA VAL A 257 -11.70 -27.23 -19.11
C VAL A 257 -10.36 -27.37 -18.41
N VAL A 258 -9.53 -26.37 -18.48
CA VAL A 258 -8.25 -26.28 -17.75
C VAL A 258 -8.06 -24.87 -17.22
N THR A 259 -7.31 -24.73 -16.14
CA THR A 259 -6.83 -23.42 -15.67
C THR A 259 -5.39 -23.24 -16.08
N LEU A 260 -5.10 -22.11 -16.72
CA LEU A 260 -3.78 -21.72 -17.17
C LEU A 260 -3.21 -20.57 -16.32
N LEU A 261 -1.91 -20.60 -16.10
CA LEU A 261 -1.16 -19.55 -15.38
C LEU A 261 0.08 -19.16 -16.17
N ASN A 262 0.22 -17.88 -16.49
CA ASN A 262 1.47 -17.34 -17.03
C ASN A 262 2.46 -17.05 -15.89
N ASP A 263 3.46 -17.89 -15.74
CA ASP A 263 4.50 -17.80 -14.71
C ASP A 263 5.71 -16.94 -15.09
N LYS A 264 5.78 -16.51 -16.37
CA LYS A 264 6.86 -15.64 -16.87
C LYS A 264 6.58 -14.16 -16.57
N ASN A 265 5.31 -13.76 -16.67
CA ASN A 265 4.88 -12.39 -16.50
C ASN A 265 4.16 -12.23 -15.15
N VAL A 266 4.92 -11.87 -14.14
CA VAL A 266 4.41 -11.70 -12.77
C VAL A 266 4.59 -10.27 -12.28
N GLU A 267 3.67 -9.84 -11.44
CA GLU A 267 3.70 -8.57 -10.71
C GLU A 267 3.67 -8.86 -9.21
N VAL A 268 3.97 -7.87 -8.41
CA VAL A 268 3.77 -7.92 -6.97
C VAL A 268 2.53 -7.12 -6.62
N GLU A 269 1.60 -7.73 -5.91
CA GLU A 269 0.41 -7.07 -5.39
C GLU A 269 0.54 -6.92 -3.88
N VAL A 270 0.33 -5.70 -3.39
CA VAL A 270 0.37 -5.38 -1.95
C VAL A 270 -0.85 -4.59 -1.55
N ASP A 271 -1.36 -4.87 -0.36
CA ASP A 271 -2.48 -4.15 0.23
C ASP A 271 -1.98 -3.03 1.15
N VAL A 272 -1.97 -1.80 0.62
CA VAL A 272 -1.45 -0.62 1.32
C VAL A 272 -2.57 0.07 2.09
N PRO A 273 -2.38 0.39 3.39
CA PRO A 273 -3.36 1.16 4.16
C PRO A 273 -3.68 2.49 3.50
N SER A 274 -4.98 2.82 3.39
CA SER A 274 -5.46 3.98 2.62
C SER A 274 -4.85 5.31 3.07
N PHE A 275 -4.59 5.48 4.36
CA PHE A 275 -3.94 6.70 4.91
C PHE A 275 -2.47 6.86 4.46
N ARG A 276 -1.82 5.80 3.95
CA ARG A 276 -0.45 5.85 3.42
C ARG A 276 -0.38 6.06 1.91
N ILE A 277 -1.48 5.88 1.21
CA ILE A 277 -1.56 6.02 -0.25
C ILE A 277 -1.23 7.45 -0.71
N ALA A 278 -1.59 8.47 0.07
CA ALA A 278 -1.35 9.88 -0.29
C ALA A 278 0.13 10.21 -0.57
N GLY A 279 1.06 9.48 0.05
CA GLY A 279 2.50 9.62 -0.15
C GLY A 279 3.07 8.78 -1.30
N LEU A 280 2.27 7.89 -1.90
CA LEU A 280 2.73 6.95 -2.92
C LEU A 280 2.33 7.45 -4.31
N LYS A 281 3.30 7.49 -5.23
CA LYS A 281 3.09 7.91 -6.62
C LYS A 281 3.43 6.78 -7.58
N LEU A 282 2.88 6.83 -8.79
CA LEU A 282 3.32 5.96 -9.88
C LEU A 282 4.82 6.15 -10.12
N GLY A 283 5.54 5.06 -10.39
CA GLY A 283 6.99 5.06 -10.55
C GLY A 283 7.78 5.14 -9.24
N THR A 284 7.11 5.18 -8.08
CA THR A 284 7.82 5.11 -6.79
C THR A 284 8.60 3.81 -6.71
N VAL A 285 9.88 3.92 -6.36
CA VAL A 285 10.77 2.77 -6.18
C VAL A 285 10.53 2.16 -4.81
N GLY A 286 10.23 0.87 -4.79
CA GLY A 286 10.19 0.02 -3.61
C GLY A 286 11.21 -1.11 -3.70
N LYS A 287 11.33 -1.86 -2.62
CA LYS A 287 12.17 -3.04 -2.52
C LYS A 287 11.28 -4.24 -2.19
N VAL A 288 11.38 -5.28 -2.98
CA VAL A 288 10.66 -6.55 -2.78
C VAL A 288 11.65 -7.59 -2.28
N THR A 289 11.35 -8.20 -1.14
CA THR A 289 12.17 -9.28 -0.57
C THR A 289 11.33 -10.55 -0.55
N VAL A 290 11.86 -11.61 -1.16
CA VAL A 290 11.23 -12.93 -1.19
C VAL A 290 11.72 -13.77 0.00
N GLU A 291 11.04 -14.87 0.30
CA GLU A 291 11.34 -15.73 1.46
C GLU A 291 12.78 -16.22 1.55
N ASN A 292 13.46 -16.42 0.42
CA ASN A 292 14.87 -16.82 0.39
C ASN A 292 15.84 -15.69 0.75
N GLY A 293 15.35 -14.51 1.13
CA GLY A 293 16.14 -13.33 1.49
C GLY A 293 16.64 -12.50 0.31
N LYS A 294 16.44 -12.94 -0.94
CA LYS A 294 16.78 -12.12 -2.11
C LYS A 294 15.86 -10.91 -2.20
N SER A 295 16.46 -9.79 -2.55
CA SER A 295 15.75 -8.52 -2.69
C SER A 295 15.86 -8.00 -4.11
N TYR A 296 14.75 -7.48 -4.62
CA TYR A 296 14.63 -6.96 -5.97
C TYR A 296 14.09 -5.54 -5.93
N ARG A 297 14.54 -4.73 -6.86
CA ARG A 297 13.97 -3.41 -7.09
C ARG A 297 12.59 -3.56 -7.72
N ALA A 298 11.64 -2.76 -7.26
CA ALA A 298 10.29 -2.76 -7.81
C ALA A 298 9.78 -1.34 -8.00
N LEU A 299 8.96 -1.13 -9.01
CA LEU A 299 8.36 0.15 -9.35
C LEU A 299 6.83 0.06 -9.20
N VAL A 300 6.24 1.02 -8.51
CA VAL A 300 4.79 1.15 -8.43
C VAL A 300 4.24 1.42 -9.82
N ARG A 301 3.52 0.44 -10.38
CA ARG A 301 2.87 0.55 -11.68
C ARG A 301 1.47 1.13 -11.57
N SER A 302 0.71 0.71 -10.56
CA SER A 302 -0.69 1.09 -10.44
C SER A 302 -1.13 1.10 -8.98
N ILE A 303 -1.96 2.07 -8.64
CA ILE A 303 -2.68 2.16 -7.37
C ILE A 303 -4.17 2.01 -7.70
N ILE A 304 -4.77 0.90 -7.27
CA ILE A 304 -6.15 0.58 -7.62
C ILE A 304 -7.09 1.39 -6.73
N PRO A 305 -8.03 2.20 -7.30
CA PRO A 305 -8.92 3.06 -6.55
C PRO A 305 -10.13 2.30 -5.97
N ASN A 306 -9.86 1.10 -5.43
CA ASN A 306 -10.87 0.26 -4.79
C ASN A 306 -10.38 -0.07 -3.37
N GLU A 307 -11.03 0.49 -2.36
CA GLU A 307 -10.70 0.27 -0.97
C GLU A 307 -11.44 -0.93 -0.41
N ASN A 308 -10.71 -1.84 0.20
CA ASN A 308 -11.30 -2.92 0.97
C ASN A 308 -11.85 -2.36 2.29
N ILE A 309 -13.17 -2.36 2.43
CA ILE A 309 -13.88 -1.77 3.58
C ILE A 309 -13.47 -2.43 4.91
N ARG A 310 -13.17 -3.73 4.90
CA ARG A 310 -12.82 -4.50 6.10
C ARG A 310 -11.40 -4.19 6.60
N THR A 311 -10.43 -4.12 5.69
CA THR A 311 -9.01 -3.92 6.03
C THR A 311 -8.56 -2.47 5.92
N ARG A 312 -9.38 -1.59 5.31
CA ARG A 312 -9.02 -0.20 5.01
C ARG A 312 -7.73 -0.07 4.22
N THR A 313 -7.54 -1.00 3.26
CA THR A 313 -6.38 -1.06 2.38
C THR A 313 -6.80 -0.90 0.93
N ARG A 314 -5.87 -0.46 0.09
CA ARG A 314 -6.02 -0.38 -1.36
C ARG A 314 -4.93 -1.21 -2.03
N PRO A 315 -5.28 -2.01 -3.05
CA PRO A 315 -4.29 -2.78 -3.79
C PRO A 315 -3.36 -1.87 -4.58
N VAL A 316 -2.07 -2.12 -4.46
CA VAL A 316 -1.01 -1.48 -5.24
C VAL A 316 -0.26 -2.56 -6.00
N ARG A 317 -0.05 -2.35 -7.29
CA ARG A 317 0.69 -3.25 -8.15
C ARG A 317 2.07 -2.69 -8.45
N LEU A 318 3.08 -3.54 -8.30
CA LEU A 318 4.47 -3.22 -8.57
C LEU A 318 5.03 -4.17 -9.62
N ILE A 319 5.85 -3.63 -10.50
CA ILE A 319 6.69 -4.43 -11.40
C ILE A 319 8.04 -4.57 -10.71
N ALA A 320 8.43 -5.81 -10.40
CA ALA A 320 9.73 -6.12 -9.81
C ALA A 320 10.68 -6.66 -10.87
N GLU A 321 11.95 -6.23 -10.79
CA GLU A 321 13.02 -6.63 -11.71
C GLU A 321 13.63 -7.95 -11.22
N PHE A 322 12.95 -9.07 -11.52
CA PHE A 322 13.37 -10.40 -11.05
C PHE A 322 14.57 -11.00 -11.82
N GLU A 323 15.16 -10.29 -12.80
CA GLU A 323 16.40 -10.63 -13.52
C GLU A 323 16.53 -12.12 -13.91
N GLY A 324 15.47 -12.68 -14.51
CA GLY A 324 15.43 -14.10 -14.91
C GLY A 324 14.97 -15.07 -13.81
N ASP A 325 14.84 -14.63 -12.57
CA ASP A 325 14.30 -15.45 -11.48
C ASP A 325 12.76 -15.50 -11.45
N ALA A 326 12.07 -14.76 -12.34
CA ALA A 326 10.59 -14.70 -12.37
C ALA A 326 9.95 -16.10 -12.49
N VAL A 327 10.55 -16.99 -13.31
CA VAL A 327 10.08 -18.38 -13.50
C VAL A 327 10.17 -19.23 -12.23
N LYS A 328 10.98 -18.80 -11.24
CA LYS A 328 11.13 -19.50 -9.96
C LYS A 328 10.13 -19.02 -8.91
N MET A 329 9.32 -18.01 -9.24
CA MET A 329 8.33 -17.44 -8.33
C MET A 329 6.99 -18.12 -8.51
N ALA A 330 6.43 -18.63 -7.44
CA ALA A 330 5.07 -19.18 -7.48
C ALA A 330 4.02 -18.06 -7.40
N ALA A 331 2.95 -18.19 -8.18
CA ALA A 331 1.80 -17.32 -7.99
C ALA A 331 1.24 -17.46 -6.57
N ASN A 332 0.82 -16.36 -5.98
CA ASN A 332 0.40 -16.21 -4.60
C ASN A 332 1.51 -16.43 -3.54
N GLN A 333 2.77 -16.61 -3.95
CA GLN A 333 3.89 -16.64 -3.01
C GLN A 333 3.96 -15.31 -2.24
N SER A 334 4.11 -15.38 -0.92
CA SER A 334 4.28 -14.22 -0.05
C SER A 334 5.61 -13.53 -0.31
N VAL A 335 5.57 -12.20 -0.28
CA VAL A 335 6.75 -11.34 -0.37
C VAL A 335 6.62 -10.19 0.61
N THR A 336 7.75 -9.67 1.08
CA THR A 336 7.78 -8.44 1.87
C THR A 336 8.16 -7.29 0.95
N VAL A 337 7.35 -6.23 0.95
CA VAL A 337 7.58 -5.05 0.14
C VAL A 337 7.84 -3.85 1.04
N GLU A 338 8.99 -3.22 0.86
CA GLU A 338 9.36 -1.97 1.53
C GLU A 338 9.04 -0.80 0.61
N LEU A 339 8.11 0.05 1.05
CA LEU A 339 7.67 1.23 0.32
C LEU A 339 8.06 2.51 1.08
N PRO A 340 8.49 3.58 0.40
CA PRO A 340 8.75 4.85 1.05
C PRO A 340 7.45 5.49 1.55
N LEU A 341 7.45 6.00 2.78
CA LEU A 341 6.31 6.65 3.42
C LEU A 341 6.00 8.03 2.84
N THR A 342 7.03 8.73 2.40
CA THR A 342 6.92 10.08 1.83
C THR A 342 8.13 10.37 0.97
N SER A 343 7.96 11.01 -0.16
CA SER A 343 9.08 11.52 -0.96
C SER A 343 9.81 12.61 -0.17
N GLY A 344 10.94 12.21 0.45
CA GLY A 344 12.01 13.11 0.79
C GLY A 344 11.66 14.32 1.67
N ASN A 345 11.02 14.16 2.82
CA ASN A 345 11.04 15.22 3.82
C ASN A 345 12.49 15.44 4.26
N ARG A 346 13.01 16.61 3.97
CA ARG A 346 14.31 17.03 4.50
C ARG A 346 14.15 17.26 5.99
N ILE A 347 14.74 16.39 6.78
CA ILE A 347 14.81 16.54 8.24
C ILE A 347 16.20 16.97 8.66
N LEU A 348 16.25 17.82 9.67
CA LEU A 348 17.52 18.19 10.28
C LEU A 348 17.99 17.03 11.15
N THR A 349 19.24 16.58 10.96
CA THR A 349 19.79 15.43 11.69
C THR A 349 21.05 15.81 12.46
N VAL A 350 21.25 15.16 13.62
CA VAL A 350 22.43 15.27 14.45
C VAL A 350 22.92 13.88 14.85
N HIS A 351 24.24 13.66 14.88
CA HIS A 351 24.84 12.38 15.29
C HIS A 351 24.43 12.01 16.71
N LYS A 352 24.16 10.71 16.98
CA LYS A 352 23.73 10.24 18.31
C LYS A 352 24.76 10.57 19.39
N ASP A 353 26.04 10.46 19.07
CA ASP A 353 27.15 10.73 20.02
C ASP A 353 27.29 12.21 20.37
N ALA A 354 26.70 13.14 19.59
CA ALA A 354 26.67 14.56 19.96
C ALA A 354 25.68 14.85 21.07
N VAL A 355 24.73 13.96 21.32
CA VAL A 355 23.63 14.18 22.25
C VAL A 355 23.97 13.64 23.63
N LEU A 356 23.96 14.51 24.61
CA LEU A 356 24.12 14.16 26.02
C LEU A 356 22.78 14.28 26.76
N LYS A 357 22.38 13.21 27.45
CA LYS A 357 21.20 13.22 28.32
C LYS A 357 21.59 13.80 29.67
N ARG A 358 20.89 14.85 30.11
CA ARG A 358 21.02 15.48 31.44
C ARG A 358 19.67 15.48 32.12
N ALA A 359 19.68 15.75 33.42
CA ALA A 359 18.46 15.83 34.24
C ALA A 359 17.40 16.80 33.64
N ASN A 360 17.84 17.87 32.98
CA ASN A 360 16.97 18.88 32.37
C ASN A 360 16.74 18.69 30.84
N GLY A 361 16.98 17.49 30.32
CA GLY A 361 16.74 17.18 28.89
C GLY A 361 18.00 16.87 28.09
N ASN A 362 17.82 16.84 26.78
CA ASN A 362 18.92 16.56 25.84
C ASN A 362 19.68 17.84 25.49
N ILE A 363 21.01 17.78 25.58
CA ILE A 363 21.90 18.89 25.26
C ILE A 363 22.92 18.49 24.18
N VAL A 364 23.38 19.48 23.45
CA VAL A 364 24.44 19.36 22.45
C VAL A 364 25.41 20.52 22.61
N PHE A 365 26.70 20.29 22.39
CA PHE A 365 27.70 21.34 22.34
C PHE A 365 27.89 21.81 20.89
N VAL A 366 27.50 23.06 20.63
CA VAL A 366 27.70 23.72 19.31
C VAL A 366 28.99 24.51 19.38
N VAL A 367 29.87 24.31 18.39
CA VAL A 367 31.17 24.97 18.31
C VAL A 367 31.09 26.17 17.35
N LYS A 368 31.51 27.31 17.85
CA LYS A 368 31.75 28.53 17.06
C LYS A 368 33.20 28.96 17.27
N GLY A 369 34.01 28.83 16.22
CA GLY A 369 35.46 29.06 16.32
C GLY A 369 36.12 28.07 17.26
N THR A 370 36.69 28.56 18.38
CA THR A 370 37.36 27.76 19.41
C THR A 370 36.57 27.62 20.70
N SER A 371 35.30 28.00 20.70
CA SER A 371 34.43 27.95 21.89
C SER A 371 33.23 27.02 21.68
N ALA A 372 32.94 26.15 22.64
CA ALA A 372 31.78 25.27 22.66
C ALA A 372 30.66 25.84 23.53
N THR A 373 29.49 26.05 22.98
CA THR A 373 28.31 26.54 23.68
C THR A 373 27.32 25.39 23.88
N MET A 374 26.88 25.18 25.10
CA MET A 374 25.85 24.20 25.43
C MET A 374 24.49 24.71 24.98
N ARG A 375 23.72 23.84 24.29
CA ARG A 375 22.39 24.16 23.80
C ARG A 375 21.43 23.02 24.07
N ASN A 376 20.26 23.33 24.55
CA ASN A 376 19.17 22.37 24.70
C ASN A 376 18.57 22.07 23.34
N VAL A 377 18.27 20.79 23.07
CA VAL A 377 17.70 20.32 21.82
C VAL A 377 16.47 19.46 22.09
N GLN A 378 15.47 19.65 21.26
CA GLN A 378 14.34 18.73 21.18
C GLN A 378 14.59 17.76 20.04
N LEU A 379 14.64 16.49 20.37
CA LEU A 379 14.90 15.42 19.44
C LEU A 379 13.60 14.71 19.09
N GLY A 380 13.49 14.32 17.83
CA GLY A 380 12.49 13.40 17.34
C GLY A 380 13.02 11.96 17.33
N ARG A 381 12.59 11.20 16.34
CA ARG A 381 12.97 9.80 16.18
C ARG A 381 14.43 9.61 15.79
N GLY A 382 14.96 8.41 16.06
CA GLY A 382 16.27 7.99 15.59
C GLY A 382 16.23 7.54 14.13
N VAL A 383 17.23 7.97 13.35
CA VAL A 383 17.41 7.58 11.94
C VAL A 383 18.84 7.07 11.77
N GLY A 384 19.01 5.77 11.67
CA GLY A 384 20.33 5.15 11.65
C GLY A 384 21.18 5.52 12.88
N ASN A 385 22.34 6.13 12.66
CA ASN A 385 23.25 6.63 13.70
C ASN A 385 22.97 8.09 14.12
N LYS A 386 21.87 8.71 13.67
CA LYS A 386 21.49 10.10 13.93
C LYS A 386 20.13 10.20 14.60
N PHE A 387 19.84 11.35 15.20
CA PHE A 387 18.53 11.77 15.67
C PHE A 387 17.99 12.90 14.80
N GLN A 388 16.69 12.89 14.56
CA GLN A 388 15.98 14.04 14.01
C GLN A 388 16.00 15.18 15.04
N VAL A 389 16.28 16.39 14.60
CA VAL A 389 16.22 17.60 15.42
C VAL A 389 14.92 18.33 15.13
N LEU A 390 14.08 18.47 16.17
CA LEU A 390 12.82 19.21 16.09
C LEU A 390 13.03 20.70 16.39
N LYS A 391 13.86 21.01 17.41
CA LYS A 391 14.21 22.37 17.81
C LYS A 391 15.61 22.42 18.43
N GLY A 392 16.27 23.58 18.32
CA GLY A 392 17.50 23.87 19.03
C GLY A 392 18.76 23.94 18.16
N LEU A 393 18.77 23.42 16.95
CA LEU A 393 19.92 23.51 16.02
C LEU A 393 19.50 24.08 14.66
N LYS A 394 20.48 24.58 13.94
CA LYS A 394 20.32 25.07 12.55
C LYS A 394 21.19 24.24 11.59
N PRO A 395 20.83 24.14 10.31
CA PRO A 395 21.66 23.51 9.30
C PRO A 395 23.03 24.16 9.22
N GLY A 396 24.10 23.37 9.07
CA GLY A 396 25.48 23.86 8.97
C GLY A 396 26.18 24.12 10.30
N GLU A 397 25.47 24.00 11.46
CA GLU A 397 26.12 24.12 12.76
C GLU A 397 27.01 22.89 13.05
N LYS A 398 28.21 23.14 13.56
CA LYS A 398 29.15 22.09 13.96
C LYS A 398 28.92 21.70 15.41
N VAL A 399 28.74 20.42 15.66
CA VAL A 399 28.46 19.84 16.98
C VAL A 399 29.55 18.87 17.38
N VAL A 400 29.83 18.78 18.67
CA VAL A 400 30.86 17.88 19.23
C VAL A 400 30.30 16.46 19.33
N ILE A 401 30.96 15.50 18.68
CA ILE A 401 30.61 14.07 18.74
C ILE A 401 31.53 13.26 19.66
N ARG A 402 32.74 13.76 19.93
CA ARG A 402 33.66 13.13 20.93
C ARG A 402 34.29 14.21 21.78
N GLY A 403 34.51 13.89 23.06
CA GLY A 403 35.02 14.84 24.04
C GLY A 403 33.98 15.76 24.69
N ASN A 404 32.69 15.58 24.30
CA ASN A 404 31.56 16.38 24.81
C ASN A 404 31.25 16.14 26.31
N GLU A 405 31.54 14.95 26.83
CA GLU A 405 31.28 14.60 28.23
C GLU A 405 32.05 15.43 29.26
N ARG A 406 33.25 15.90 28.88
CA ARG A 406 34.16 16.70 29.71
C ARG A 406 34.02 18.21 29.50
N LEU A 407 33.19 18.59 28.50
CA LEU A 407 32.99 20.02 28.19
C LEU A 407 32.02 20.67 29.19
N GLY A 408 32.42 21.85 29.68
CA GLY A 408 31.54 22.78 30.40
C GLY A 408 31.04 23.88 29.46
N ALA A 409 30.02 24.61 29.88
CA ALA A 409 29.48 25.73 29.11
C ALA A 409 30.60 26.80 28.90
N GLY A 410 30.86 27.17 27.63
CA GLY A 410 31.89 28.12 27.24
C GLY A 410 33.32 27.58 27.19
N GLY A 411 33.50 26.24 27.24
CA GLY A 411 34.82 25.60 27.22
C GLY A 411 35.56 25.87 25.87
N ARG A 412 36.87 26.13 25.97
CA ARG A 412 37.73 26.21 24.77
C ARG A 412 37.99 24.82 24.21
N VAL A 413 37.87 24.69 22.92
CA VAL A 413 38.04 23.41 22.19
C VAL A 413 39.18 23.50 21.17
N LYS A 414 39.92 22.39 21.04
CA LYS A 414 40.85 22.15 19.92
C LYS A 414 40.25 21.05 19.07
N ILE A 415 39.96 21.37 17.82
CA ILE A 415 39.38 20.45 16.85
C ILE A 415 40.46 19.45 16.47
N ILE A 416 40.14 18.15 16.57
CA ILE A 416 40.93 17.06 16.02
C ILE A 416 40.13 16.38 14.93
N GLU A 417 40.76 16.04 13.84
CA GLU A 417 40.12 15.37 12.71
C GLU A 417 39.67 13.92 13.03
#